data_2d27a5fd790ebe6af908d0b9bbde77cb
#
_entry.id   2d27a5fd790ebe6af908d0b9bbde77cb
#
_cell.length_a   1.000
_cell.length_b   1.000
_cell.length_c   1.000
_cell.angle_alpha   90.00
_cell.angle_beta   90.00
_cell.angle_gamma   90.00
#
_symmetry.space_group_name_H-M   'P 1'
#
loop_
_entity.id
_entity.type
_entity.pdbx_description
1 polymer ?
#
loop_
_entity_poly.entity_id
_entity_poly.type
_entity_poly.pdbx_seq_one_letter_code
_entity_poly.pdbx_strand_id
1 'polypeptide(L)'
;MEFSFNEALKSFGVPSEIAHIIWLPFPMLIVLVAAVVGVLVTVWLERKISAAAQQRIGPEYAGALGVLQPIADGLKLLVKEDIIPEKADSILFTAGPILVLVPVILSWLIVPFGQNLLISNVGVGIFLWIALSSIQPI
;
A
#
# COMPACT_ATOMS: atom_id res chain seq x y z
N MET A 1 -3.95 -6.68 -21.42
CA MET A 1 -2.71 -5.86 -21.39
C MET A 1 -1.44 -6.71 -21.23
N GLU A 2 -1.49 -7.84 -20.51
CA GLU A 2 -0.38 -8.81 -20.42
C GLU A 2 0.06 -9.39 -21.78
N PHE A 3 -0.90 -9.67 -22.65
CA PHE A 3 -0.63 -10.33 -23.93
C PHE A 3 0.27 -9.51 -24.85
N SER A 4 0.07 -8.19 -24.92
CA SER A 4 0.82 -7.30 -25.79
C SER A 4 2.26 -7.05 -25.32
N PHE A 5 2.50 -6.98 -24.00
CA PHE A 5 3.81 -6.71 -23.45
C PHE A 5 4.72 -7.94 -23.46
N ASN A 6 4.15 -9.11 -23.14
CA ASN A 6 4.87 -10.39 -23.24
C ASN A 6 5.28 -10.72 -24.68
N GLU A 7 4.45 -10.37 -25.67
CA GLU A 7 4.83 -10.53 -27.09
C GLU A 7 5.94 -9.56 -27.49
N ALA A 8 5.90 -8.33 -27.02
CA ALA A 8 6.97 -7.36 -27.25
C ALA A 8 8.31 -7.83 -26.64
N LEU A 9 8.31 -8.35 -25.41
CA LEU A 9 9.53 -8.88 -24.78
C LEU A 9 10.06 -10.14 -25.48
N LYS A 10 9.19 -10.99 -25.98
CA LYS A 10 9.57 -12.15 -26.79
C LYS A 10 10.24 -11.75 -28.10
N SER A 11 9.81 -10.64 -28.72
CA SER A 11 10.44 -10.12 -29.95
C SER A 11 11.87 -9.63 -29.72
N PHE A 12 12.22 -9.27 -28.49
CA PHE A 12 13.60 -8.94 -28.06
C PHE A 12 14.43 -10.15 -27.62
N GLY A 13 13.90 -11.39 -27.79
CA GLY A 13 14.63 -12.62 -27.44
C GLY A 13 14.63 -12.97 -25.95
N VAL A 14 13.78 -12.36 -25.15
CA VAL A 14 13.68 -12.65 -23.71
C VAL A 14 12.85 -13.94 -23.50
N PRO A 15 13.38 -14.96 -22.78
CA PRO A 15 12.63 -16.16 -22.43
C PRO A 15 11.32 -15.81 -21.71
N SER A 16 10.26 -16.57 -21.98
CA SER A 16 8.91 -16.33 -21.42
C SER A 16 8.89 -16.29 -19.90
N GLU A 17 9.74 -17.07 -19.24
CA GLU A 17 9.84 -17.10 -17.76
C GLU A 17 10.40 -15.78 -17.21
N ILE A 18 11.41 -15.23 -17.86
CA ILE A 18 12.01 -13.95 -17.46
C ILE A 18 11.04 -12.79 -17.76
N ALA A 19 10.31 -12.85 -18.86
CA ALA A 19 9.30 -11.86 -19.21
C ALA A 19 8.20 -11.77 -18.14
N HIS A 20 7.77 -12.90 -17.60
CA HIS A 20 6.79 -12.93 -16.48
C HIS A 20 7.35 -12.30 -15.20
N ILE A 21 8.61 -12.56 -14.85
CA ILE A 21 9.25 -11.99 -13.66
C ILE A 21 9.37 -10.46 -13.79
N ILE A 22 9.69 -9.96 -14.98
CA ILE A 22 9.80 -8.52 -15.26
C ILE A 22 8.41 -7.84 -15.22
N TRP A 23 7.36 -8.53 -15.65
CA TRP A 23 6.00 -8.00 -15.68
C TRP A 23 5.33 -7.99 -14.31
N LEU A 24 5.63 -8.94 -13.44
CA LEU A 24 4.99 -9.12 -12.13
C LEU A 24 4.99 -7.86 -11.25
N PRO A 25 6.09 -7.10 -11.10
CA PRO A 25 6.11 -5.91 -10.25
C PRO A 25 5.22 -4.77 -10.76
N PHE A 26 4.87 -4.73 -12.04
CA PHE A 26 4.08 -3.62 -12.59
C PHE A 26 2.62 -3.58 -12.08
N PRO A 27 1.81 -4.66 -12.17
CA PRO A 27 0.48 -4.69 -11.55
C PRO A 27 0.53 -4.54 -10.03
N MET A 28 1.56 -5.08 -9.37
CA MET A 28 1.75 -4.89 -7.93
C MET A 28 1.97 -3.42 -7.58
N LEU A 29 2.79 -2.70 -8.36
CA LEU A 29 3.01 -1.27 -8.17
C LEU A 29 1.74 -0.46 -8.37
N ILE A 30 0.92 -0.78 -9.38
CA ILE A 30 -0.37 -0.11 -9.62
C ILE A 30 -1.29 -0.29 -8.41
N VAL A 31 -1.41 -1.51 -7.89
CA VAL A 31 -2.25 -1.79 -6.71
C VAL A 31 -1.73 -1.06 -5.49
N LEU A 32 -0.42 -1.07 -5.26
CA LEU A 32 0.20 -0.35 -4.14
C LEU A 32 -0.06 1.17 -4.24
N VAL A 33 0.13 1.75 -5.41
CA VAL A 33 -0.15 3.19 -5.64
C VAL A 33 -1.63 3.49 -5.43
N ALA A 34 -2.54 2.64 -5.93
CA ALA A 34 -3.98 2.80 -5.72
C ALA A 34 -4.35 2.74 -4.23
N ALA A 35 -3.74 1.82 -3.47
CA ALA A 35 -3.93 1.72 -2.02
C ALA A 35 -3.44 2.99 -1.30
N VAL A 36 -2.23 3.47 -1.63
CA VAL A 36 -1.66 4.70 -1.04
C VAL A 36 -2.55 5.90 -1.34
N VAL A 37 -2.98 6.08 -2.59
CA VAL A 37 -3.90 7.16 -2.97
C VAL A 37 -5.22 7.05 -2.21
N GLY A 38 -5.77 5.84 -2.09
CA GLY A 38 -6.98 5.59 -1.30
C GLY A 38 -6.84 6.03 0.15
N VAL A 39 -5.72 5.70 0.80
CA VAL A 39 -5.43 6.14 2.17
C VAL A 39 -5.32 7.67 2.26
N LEU A 40 -4.59 8.31 1.35
CA LEU A 40 -4.45 9.78 1.34
C LEU A 40 -5.80 10.48 1.22
N VAL A 41 -6.68 10.00 0.32
CA VAL A 41 -8.03 10.52 0.14
C VAL A 41 -8.89 10.30 1.39
N THR A 42 -8.82 9.11 1.98
CA THR A 42 -9.58 8.77 3.20
C THR A 42 -9.17 9.66 4.38
N VAL A 43 -7.88 9.84 4.63
CA VAL A 43 -7.36 10.71 5.69
C VAL A 43 -7.76 12.17 5.46
N TRP A 44 -7.72 12.65 4.22
CA TRP A 44 -8.17 13.99 3.89
C TRP A 44 -9.69 14.17 4.15
N LEU A 45 -10.51 13.20 3.72
CA LEU A 45 -11.96 13.20 3.95
C LEU A 45 -12.29 13.16 5.44
N GLU A 46 -11.63 12.29 6.22
CA GLU A 46 -11.81 12.18 7.66
C GLU A 46 -11.59 13.53 8.34
N ARG A 47 -10.51 14.22 8.01
CA ARG A 47 -10.21 15.54 8.57
C ARG A 47 -11.21 16.61 8.13
N LYS A 48 -11.69 16.60 6.89
CA LYS A 48 -12.72 17.53 6.40
C LYS A 48 -14.05 17.29 7.08
N ILE A 49 -14.50 16.05 7.18
CA ILE A 49 -15.79 15.69 7.80
C ILE A 49 -15.74 16.00 9.30
N SER A 50 -14.66 15.62 9.99
CA SER A 50 -14.50 15.91 11.41
C SER A 50 -14.48 17.43 11.70
N ALA A 51 -13.84 18.22 10.85
CA ALA A 51 -13.82 19.67 10.97
C ALA A 51 -15.21 20.27 10.76
N ALA A 52 -15.95 19.79 9.76
CA ALA A 52 -17.33 20.23 9.49
C ALA A 52 -18.26 19.90 10.68
N ALA A 53 -18.15 18.70 11.26
CA ALA A 53 -18.92 18.31 12.45
C ALA A 53 -18.59 19.17 13.68
N GLN A 54 -17.34 19.63 13.80
CA GLN A 54 -16.89 20.49 14.88
C GLN A 54 -17.05 22.00 14.59
N GLN A 55 -17.67 22.36 13.48
CA GLN A 55 -17.87 23.75 13.02
C GLN A 55 -16.55 24.55 12.93
N ARG A 56 -15.46 23.89 12.51
CA ARG A 56 -14.15 24.50 12.25
C ARG A 56 -13.68 24.28 10.84
N ILE A 57 -12.73 25.11 10.40
CA ILE A 57 -12.11 24.95 9.07
C ILE A 57 -11.16 23.75 9.12
N GLY A 58 -11.36 22.80 8.18
CA GLY A 58 -10.46 21.66 7.97
C GLY A 58 -9.18 22.05 7.22
N PRO A 59 -8.36 21.08 6.77
CA PRO A 59 -7.18 21.35 5.96
C PRO A 59 -7.53 22.18 4.72
N GLU A 60 -6.88 23.32 4.51
CA GLU A 60 -7.22 24.25 3.43
C GLU A 60 -5.99 24.82 2.73
N TYR A 61 -4.86 24.95 3.43
CA TYR A 61 -3.69 25.67 2.93
C TYR A 61 -2.69 24.83 2.15
N ALA A 62 -2.69 23.51 2.29
CA ALA A 62 -1.78 22.62 1.58
C ALA A 62 -2.39 22.14 0.26
N GLY A 63 -2.19 22.90 -0.81
CA GLY A 63 -2.79 22.67 -2.12
C GLY A 63 -4.26 23.07 -2.19
N ALA A 64 -4.90 22.79 -3.34
CA ALA A 64 -6.33 23.09 -3.51
C ALA A 64 -7.17 22.32 -2.47
N LEU A 65 -7.95 23.03 -1.67
CA LEU A 65 -8.81 22.45 -0.63
C LEU A 65 -8.06 21.59 0.43
N GLY A 66 -6.74 21.74 0.56
CA GLY A 66 -5.94 20.99 1.51
C GLY A 66 -5.66 19.52 1.13
N VAL A 67 -5.82 19.14 -0.15
CA VAL A 67 -5.61 17.76 -0.61
C VAL A 67 -4.18 17.26 -0.41
N LEU A 68 -3.19 18.16 -0.43
CA LEU A 68 -1.78 17.81 -0.22
C LEU A 68 -1.39 17.68 1.26
N GLN A 69 -2.28 17.98 2.19
CA GLN A 69 -1.98 17.89 3.62
C GLN A 69 -1.55 16.48 4.08
N PRO A 70 -2.21 15.38 3.66
CA PRO A 70 -1.76 14.04 4.06
C PRO A 70 -0.34 13.70 3.53
N ILE A 71 0.03 14.22 2.36
CA ILE A 71 1.39 14.04 1.81
C ILE A 71 2.41 14.81 2.64
N ALA A 72 2.11 16.05 3.01
CA ALA A 72 2.98 16.85 3.86
C ALA A 72 3.17 16.20 5.25
N ASP A 73 2.11 15.63 5.81
CA ASP A 73 2.18 14.90 7.07
C ASP A 73 3.02 13.62 6.95
N GLY A 74 2.89 12.90 5.85
CA GLY A 74 3.73 11.72 5.57
C GLY A 74 5.20 12.08 5.44
N LEU A 75 5.54 13.12 4.69
CA LEU A 75 6.92 13.61 4.55
C LEU A 75 7.49 14.07 5.89
N LYS A 76 6.69 14.76 6.70
CA LYS A 76 7.09 15.18 8.06
C LYS A 76 7.44 13.98 8.93
N LEU A 77 6.67 12.88 8.86
CA LEU A 77 6.95 11.68 9.62
C LEU A 77 8.23 10.98 9.16
N LEU A 78 8.54 10.99 7.86
CA LEU A 78 9.78 10.42 7.32
C LEU A 78 11.05 11.19 7.73
N VAL A 79 10.94 12.50 7.94
CA VAL A 79 12.06 13.37 8.36
C VAL A 79 12.21 13.42 9.88
N LYS A 80 11.22 12.94 10.62
CA LYS A 80 11.24 12.97 12.07
C LYS A 80 12.24 11.95 12.63
N GLU A 81 12.91 12.33 13.73
CA GLU A 81 13.85 11.45 14.44
C GLU A 81 13.15 10.19 14.95
N ASP A 82 13.82 9.05 14.81
CA ASP A 82 13.40 7.79 15.38
C ASP A 82 13.89 7.70 16.85
N ILE A 83 12.94 7.76 17.78
CA ILE A 83 13.23 7.76 19.22
C ILE A 83 12.86 6.40 19.80
N ILE A 84 13.88 5.61 20.12
CA ILE A 84 13.71 4.31 20.79
C ILE A 84 13.75 4.54 22.31
N PRO A 85 12.72 4.11 23.08
CA PRO A 85 12.73 4.21 24.53
C PRO A 85 13.91 3.41 25.15
N GLU A 86 14.55 3.94 26.18
CA GLU A 86 15.74 3.36 26.81
C GLU A 86 15.54 1.93 27.33
N LYS A 87 14.33 1.57 27.73
CA LYS A 87 13.98 0.23 28.25
C LYS A 87 13.36 -0.70 27.20
N ALA A 88 13.26 -0.26 25.94
CA ALA A 88 12.71 -1.08 24.88
C ALA A 88 13.78 -1.97 24.25
N ASP A 89 13.37 -3.18 23.82
CA ASP A 89 14.20 -4.00 22.95
C ASP A 89 14.24 -3.38 21.56
N SER A 90 15.41 -2.90 21.14
CA SER A 90 15.61 -2.20 19.87
C SER A 90 15.23 -3.04 18.65
N ILE A 91 15.47 -4.36 18.72
CA ILE A 91 15.16 -5.27 17.60
C ILE A 91 13.65 -5.44 17.47
N LEU A 92 12.95 -5.70 18.57
CA LEU A 92 11.50 -5.86 18.58
C LEU A 92 10.78 -4.54 18.25
N PHE A 93 11.30 -3.41 18.73
CA PHE A 93 10.74 -2.09 18.43
C PHE A 93 10.79 -1.78 16.93
N THR A 94 11.90 -2.08 16.27
CA THR A 94 12.06 -1.87 14.83
C THR A 94 11.32 -2.92 14.00
N ALA A 95 11.23 -4.17 14.49
CA ALA A 95 10.52 -5.24 13.79
C ALA A 95 8.99 -5.07 13.83
N GLY A 96 8.43 -4.44 14.86
CA GLY A 96 6.98 -4.27 15.04
C GLY A 96 6.28 -3.66 13.82
N PRO A 97 6.65 -2.47 13.36
CA PRO A 97 6.04 -1.84 12.19
C PRO A 97 6.18 -2.68 10.90
N ILE A 98 7.29 -3.39 10.74
CA ILE A 98 7.53 -4.26 9.58
C ILE A 98 6.59 -5.47 9.62
N LEU A 99 6.45 -6.11 10.79
CA LEU A 99 5.55 -7.26 10.98
C LEU A 99 4.09 -6.91 10.74
N VAL A 100 3.68 -5.67 11.00
CA VAL A 100 2.32 -5.19 10.68
C VAL A 100 2.17 -4.85 9.20
N LEU A 101 3.16 -4.21 8.59
CA LEU A 101 3.09 -3.74 7.21
C LEU A 101 3.10 -4.90 6.20
N VAL A 102 3.94 -5.91 6.41
CA VAL A 102 4.10 -7.04 5.48
C VAL A 102 2.78 -7.80 5.25
N PRO A 103 2.02 -8.22 6.27
CA PRO A 103 0.74 -8.89 6.08
C PRO A 103 -0.29 -8.02 5.34
N VAL A 104 -0.30 -6.70 5.60
CA VAL A 104 -1.20 -5.78 4.90
C VAL A 104 -0.90 -5.75 3.40
N ILE A 105 0.36 -5.61 3.01
CA ILE A 105 0.76 -5.63 1.60
C ILE A 105 0.43 -6.98 0.97
N LEU A 106 0.73 -8.09 1.65
CA LEU A 106 0.43 -9.42 1.15
C LEU A 106 -1.07 -9.68 0.98
N SER A 107 -1.91 -9.12 1.85
CA SER A 107 -3.36 -9.27 1.73
C SER A 107 -3.92 -8.63 0.45
N TRP A 108 -3.30 -7.55 -0.03
CA TRP A 108 -3.68 -6.91 -1.29
C TRP A 108 -3.38 -7.75 -2.52
N LEU A 109 -2.40 -8.68 -2.46
CA LEU A 109 -2.08 -9.59 -3.55
C LEU A 109 -3.19 -10.62 -3.82
N ILE A 110 -4.03 -10.89 -2.82
CA ILE A 110 -5.09 -11.89 -2.87
C ILE A 110 -6.40 -11.30 -3.42
N VAL A 111 -6.56 -9.96 -3.31
CA VAL A 111 -7.80 -9.28 -3.71
C VAL A 111 -7.92 -9.25 -5.24
N PRO A 112 -8.99 -9.82 -5.82
CA PRO A 112 -9.25 -9.72 -7.25
C PRO A 112 -9.76 -8.31 -7.60
N PHE A 113 -8.97 -7.52 -8.31
CA PHE A 113 -9.35 -6.18 -8.78
C PHE A 113 -10.13 -6.19 -10.09
N GLY A 114 -10.17 -7.33 -10.78
CA GLY A 114 -10.91 -7.50 -12.04
C GLY A 114 -10.82 -8.92 -12.57
N GLN A 115 -11.58 -9.24 -13.62
CA GLN A 115 -11.64 -10.60 -14.19
C GLN A 115 -10.28 -11.13 -14.67
N ASN A 116 -9.35 -10.23 -15.06
CA ASN A 116 -8.00 -10.56 -15.52
C ASN A 116 -6.89 -9.86 -14.70
N LEU A 117 -7.26 -9.21 -13.58
CA LEU A 117 -6.35 -8.52 -12.66
C LEU A 117 -6.22 -9.32 -11.35
N LEU A 118 -5.95 -10.62 -11.48
CA LEU A 118 -5.53 -11.49 -10.38
C LEU A 118 -4.00 -11.52 -10.39
N ILE A 119 -3.38 -11.03 -9.32
CA ILE A 119 -1.91 -11.07 -9.17
C ILE A 119 -1.48 -12.51 -8.85
N SER A 120 -2.27 -13.21 -8.03
CA SER A 120 -2.02 -14.60 -7.68
C SER A 120 -3.33 -15.38 -7.56
N ASN A 121 -3.44 -16.49 -8.30
CA ASN A 121 -4.57 -17.39 -8.19
C ASN A 121 -4.30 -18.43 -7.10
N VAL A 122 -4.57 -18.06 -5.85
CA VAL A 122 -4.41 -18.95 -4.69
C VAL A 122 -5.74 -19.62 -4.41
N GLY A 123 -5.84 -20.94 -4.63
CA GLY A 123 -7.07 -21.70 -4.41
C GLY A 123 -7.63 -21.65 -2.97
N VAL A 124 -6.78 -21.26 -2.00
CA VAL A 124 -7.11 -21.07 -0.57
C VAL A 124 -6.96 -19.60 -0.15
N GLY A 125 -7.17 -18.65 -1.05
CA GLY A 125 -6.95 -17.23 -0.81
C GLY A 125 -7.64 -16.67 0.43
N ILE A 126 -8.88 -17.11 0.72
CA ILE A 126 -9.63 -16.68 1.91
C ILE A 126 -8.93 -17.11 3.20
N PHE A 127 -8.44 -18.35 3.28
CA PHE A 127 -7.70 -18.83 4.45
C PHE A 127 -6.38 -18.09 4.63
N LEU A 128 -5.68 -17.81 3.55
CA LEU A 128 -4.45 -17.02 3.59
C LEU A 128 -4.74 -15.58 4.05
N TRP A 129 -5.83 -14.97 3.60
CA TRP A 129 -6.24 -13.64 4.04
C TRP A 129 -6.55 -13.59 5.54
N ILE A 130 -7.28 -14.59 6.06
CA ILE A 130 -7.58 -14.71 7.50
C ILE A 130 -6.27 -14.92 8.29
N ALA A 131 -5.37 -15.77 7.82
CA ALA A 131 -4.09 -16.01 8.47
C ALA A 131 -3.23 -14.74 8.54
N LEU A 132 -3.16 -13.97 7.45
CA LEU A 132 -2.44 -12.69 7.42
C LEU A 132 -3.07 -11.65 8.33
N SER A 133 -4.40 -11.56 8.38
CA SER A 133 -5.10 -10.61 9.24
C SER A 133 -4.95 -10.93 10.73
N SER A 134 -4.66 -12.17 11.11
CA SER A 134 -4.43 -12.57 12.50
C SER A 134 -3.09 -12.11 13.06
N ILE A 135 -2.13 -11.72 12.21
CA ILE A 135 -0.82 -11.19 12.62
C ILE A 135 -0.91 -9.71 13.00
N GLN A 136 -1.90 -8.97 12.48
CA GLN A 136 -2.06 -7.53 12.72
C GLN A 136 -2.25 -7.11 14.20
N PRO A 137 -2.93 -7.86 15.09
CA PRO A 137 -3.12 -7.44 16.47
C PRO A 137 -1.93 -7.68 17.39
N ILE A 138 -0.83 -8.27 16.93
CA ILE A 138 0.37 -8.50 17.72
C ILE A 138 1.25 -7.25 17.77
#